data_a4d37d54c5956bdfe4ff4c87a6ad53bf
#
_entry.id   a4d37d54c5956bdfe4ff4c87a6ad53bf
#
_cell.length_a   1.000
_cell.length_b   1.000
_cell.length_c   1.000
_cell.angle_alpha   90.00
_cell.angle_beta   90.00
_cell.angle_gamma   90.00
#
_symmetry.space_group_name_H-M   'P 1'
#
loop_
_entity.id
_entity.type
_entity.pdbx_description
1 polymer ?
#
loop_
_entity_poly.entity_id
_entity_poly.type
_entity_poly.pdbx_seq_one_letter_code
_entity_poly.pdbx_strand_id
1 'polypeptide(L)'
;MDERERVIDYIKDAAEYVRTSEGLVSASKMLERFLFSSDMQYTPIAKISGGERRRLYLLKVLMQSPNVLILDEPTNDLDIATLRVLEDFLDEFAGIVITVSHDRYFLDRTVDRIAAFENGNIVVYEGDYTEYQEKSGRIEADSIDSVDSGSGLHIKKSNERKKEGREQWLAS
;
A
#
# COMPACT_ATOMS: atom_id res chain seq x y z
N MET A 1 13.73 16.71 -2.27
CA MET A 1 14.92 15.82 -2.11
C MET A 1 16.15 16.61 -2.50
N ASP A 2 17.18 16.68 -1.63
CA ASP A 2 18.50 17.17 -2.06
C ASP A 2 19.19 16.05 -2.87
N GLU A 3 19.59 16.35 -4.08
CA GLU A 3 20.21 15.38 -4.99
C GLU A 3 21.61 14.91 -4.55
N ARG A 4 22.26 15.67 -3.66
CA ARG A 4 23.59 15.36 -3.12
C ARG A 4 23.55 14.45 -1.90
N GLU A 5 22.39 14.37 -1.26
CA GLU A 5 22.15 13.55 -0.09
C GLU A 5 22.18 12.07 -0.43
N ARG A 6 22.71 11.22 0.46
CA ARG A 6 22.66 9.77 0.28
C ARG A 6 21.26 9.24 0.59
N VAL A 7 20.89 8.16 -0.08
CA VAL A 7 19.61 7.48 0.11
C VAL A 7 19.32 7.18 1.59
N ILE A 8 20.31 6.66 2.33
CA ILE A 8 20.16 6.31 3.75
C ILE A 8 19.96 7.55 4.64
N ASP A 9 20.64 8.65 4.35
CA ASP A 9 20.53 9.87 5.14
C ASP A 9 19.16 10.50 4.96
N TYR A 10 18.63 10.53 3.73
CA TYR A 10 17.29 11.00 3.42
C TYR A 10 16.18 10.27 4.19
N ILE A 11 16.34 8.97 4.42
CA ILE A 11 15.38 8.19 5.21
C ILE A 11 15.61 8.41 6.71
N LYS A 12 16.85 8.48 7.17
CA LYS A 12 17.16 8.76 8.58
C LYS A 12 16.67 10.12 9.06
N ASP A 13 16.59 11.11 8.16
CA ASP A 13 15.98 12.40 8.45
C ASP A 13 14.50 12.31 8.83
N ALA A 14 13.79 11.31 8.32
CA ALA A 14 12.40 11.06 8.71
C ALA A 14 12.32 10.28 10.04
N ALA A 15 13.06 9.17 10.13
CA ALA A 15 13.20 8.37 11.34
C ALA A 15 14.39 7.40 11.23
N GLU A 16 15.12 7.22 12.30
CA GLU A 16 16.20 6.22 12.36
C GLU A 16 15.62 4.79 12.54
N TYR A 17 14.49 4.69 13.22
CA TYR A 17 13.76 3.43 13.46
C TYR A 17 12.27 3.65 13.25
N VAL A 18 11.59 2.62 12.77
CA VAL A 18 10.12 2.56 12.68
C VAL A 18 9.62 1.34 13.46
N ARG A 19 8.46 1.48 14.09
CA ARG A 19 7.81 0.36 14.78
C ARG A 19 6.96 -0.42 13.78
N THR A 20 7.20 -1.72 13.69
CA THR A 20 6.41 -2.68 12.89
C THR A 20 5.84 -3.75 13.81
N SER A 21 5.08 -4.70 13.26
CA SER A 21 4.60 -5.89 13.99
C SER A 21 5.75 -6.74 14.56
N GLU A 22 6.91 -6.74 13.89
CA GLU A 22 8.13 -7.46 14.31
C GLU A 22 8.97 -6.69 15.35
N GLY A 23 8.58 -5.45 15.70
CA GLY A 23 9.31 -4.60 16.64
C GLY A 23 9.93 -3.37 15.98
N LEU A 24 11.05 -2.87 16.54
CA LEU A 24 11.77 -1.71 16.00
C LEU A 24 12.67 -2.15 14.82
N VAL A 25 12.42 -1.58 13.65
CA VAL A 25 13.18 -1.84 12.43
C VAL A 25 13.95 -0.57 12.05
N SER A 26 15.27 -0.71 11.76
CA SER A 26 16.10 0.43 11.38
C SER A 26 15.82 0.93 9.96
N ALA A 27 16.15 2.19 9.70
CA ALA A 27 16.06 2.80 8.36
C ALA A 27 16.79 1.97 7.29
N SER A 28 17.98 1.45 7.60
CA SER A 28 18.75 0.58 6.69
C SER A 28 17.98 -0.70 6.35
N LYS A 29 17.37 -1.34 7.35
CA LYS A 29 16.60 -2.57 7.15
C LYS A 29 15.31 -2.32 6.37
N MET A 30 14.66 -1.19 6.60
CA MET A 30 13.50 -0.77 5.82
C MET A 30 13.87 -0.47 4.37
N LEU A 31 15.01 0.15 4.12
CA LEU A 31 15.54 0.36 2.77
C LEU A 31 15.78 -0.98 2.06
N GLU A 32 16.35 -2.00 2.74
CA GLU A 32 16.50 -3.33 2.17
C GLU A 32 15.14 -3.96 1.80
N ARG A 33 14.13 -3.87 2.67
CA ARG A 33 12.77 -4.31 2.36
C ARG A 33 12.19 -3.62 1.13
N PHE A 34 12.50 -2.32 0.98
CA PHE A 34 12.11 -1.51 -0.18
C PHE A 34 13.09 -1.62 -1.35
N LEU A 35 13.84 -2.72 -1.44
CA LEU A 35 14.70 -3.10 -2.56
C LEU A 35 15.88 -2.12 -2.81
N PHE A 36 16.36 -1.44 -1.78
CA PHE A 36 17.61 -0.68 -1.81
C PHE A 36 18.72 -1.54 -1.20
N SER A 37 19.58 -2.10 -2.04
CA SER A 37 20.75 -2.86 -1.57
C SER A 37 21.68 -1.99 -0.71
N SER A 38 22.52 -2.63 0.09
CA SER A 38 23.48 -1.90 0.96
C SER A 38 24.32 -0.87 0.20
N ASP A 39 24.78 -1.20 -1.02
CA ASP A 39 25.54 -0.29 -1.85
C ASP A 39 24.71 0.92 -2.33
N MET A 40 23.46 0.68 -2.69
CA MET A 40 22.53 1.73 -3.10
C MET A 40 22.22 2.71 -1.96
N GLN A 41 22.18 2.24 -0.72
CA GLN A 41 21.87 3.09 0.45
C GLN A 41 22.86 4.24 0.63
N TYR A 42 24.11 4.03 0.25
CA TYR A 42 25.18 5.04 0.35
C TYR A 42 25.38 5.85 -0.93
N THR A 43 24.57 5.60 -1.95
CA THR A 43 24.60 6.32 -3.22
C THR A 43 23.87 7.67 -3.09
N PRO A 44 24.37 8.76 -3.70
CA PRO A 44 23.62 10.02 -3.80
C PRO A 44 22.30 9.85 -4.56
N ILE A 45 21.25 10.54 -4.13
CA ILE A 45 19.91 10.51 -4.74
C ILE A 45 19.95 10.91 -6.23
N ALA A 46 20.89 11.77 -6.62
CA ALA A 46 21.10 12.10 -8.05
C ALA A 46 21.34 10.87 -8.95
N LYS A 47 21.89 9.78 -8.38
CA LYS A 47 22.31 8.59 -9.15
C LYS A 47 21.25 7.49 -9.22
N ILE A 48 20.16 7.59 -8.49
CA ILE A 48 19.07 6.63 -8.55
C ILE A 48 18.06 6.99 -9.66
N SER A 49 17.40 5.99 -10.20
CA SER A 49 16.38 6.15 -11.25
C SER A 49 15.12 6.86 -10.76
N GLY A 50 14.26 7.30 -11.69
CA GLY A 50 12.97 7.91 -11.35
C GLY A 50 12.04 6.99 -10.56
N GLY A 51 11.99 5.69 -10.90
CA GLY A 51 11.22 4.68 -10.15
C GLY A 51 11.76 4.46 -8.75
N GLU A 52 13.08 4.40 -8.59
CA GLU A 52 13.72 4.30 -7.26
C GLU A 52 13.48 5.56 -6.41
N ARG A 53 13.45 6.76 -7.01
CA ARG A 53 13.10 7.99 -6.30
C ARG A 53 11.67 7.97 -5.78
N ARG A 54 10.70 7.48 -6.56
CA ARG A 54 9.30 7.33 -6.12
C ARG A 54 9.19 6.36 -4.96
N ARG A 55 9.84 5.20 -5.07
CA ARG A 55 9.92 4.18 -4.03
C ARG A 55 10.58 4.73 -2.75
N LEU A 56 11.66 5.50 -2.88
CA LEU A 56 12.33 6.15 -1.77
C LEU A 56 11.43 7.17 -1.07
N TYR A 57 10.69 7.96 -1.85
CA TYR A 57 9.73 8.93 -1.31
C TYR A 57 8.60 8.23 -0.54
N LEU A 58 8.04 7.18 -1.11
CA LEU A 58 7.03 6.35 -0.44
C LEU A 58 7.57 5.85 0.90
N LEU A 59 8.76 5.24 0.92
CA LEU A 59 9.38 4.76 2.14
C LEU A 59 9.55 5.88 3.18
N LYS A 60 9.96 7.08 2.78
CA LYS A 60 10.08 8.22 3.71
C LYS A 60 8.76 8.55 4.40
N VAL A 61 7.64 8.53 3.66
CA VAL A 61 6.30 8.76 4.22
C VAL A 61 5.96 7.67 5.23
N LEU A 62 6.22 6.41 4.91
CA LEU A 62 5.94 5.27 5.78
C LEU A 62 6.80 5.28 7.07
N MET A 63 8.05 5.71 6.97
CA MET A 63 8.96 5.86 8.13
C MET A 63 8.47 6.89 9.15
N GLN A 64 7.67 7.88 8.72
CA GLN A 64 7.07 8.85 9.64
C GLN A 64 5.98 8.27 10.53
N SER A 65 5.63 7.00 10.35
CA SER A 65 4.60 6.29 11.12
C SER A 65 3.27 7.06 11.20
N PRO A 66 2.67 7.45 10.06
CA PRO A 66 1.41 8.18 10.05
C PRO A 66 0.30 7.33 10.67
N ASN A 67 -0.67 7.96 11.34
CA ASN A 67 -1.86 7.26 11.85
C ASN A 67 -2.88 7.00 10.74
N VAL A 68 -2.87 7.83 9.68
CA VAL A 68 -3.71 7.71 8.49
C VAL A 68 -2.84 7.82 7.26
N LEU A 69 -2.94 6.85 6.37
CA LEU A 69 -2.26 6.82 5.08
C LEU A 69 -3.30 6.93 3.98
N ILE A 70 -3.13 7.91 3.10
CA ILE A 70 -3.98 8.10 1.92
C ILE A 70 -3.14 7.78 0.69
N LEU A 71 -3.61 6.82 -0.11
CA LEU A 71 -2.98 6.38 -1.34
C LEU A 71 -3.94 6.67 -2.51
N ASP A 72 -3.48 7.46 -3.46
CA ASP A 72 -4.21 7.79 -4.68
C ASP A 72 -3.51 7.12 -5.86
N GLU A 73 -4.19 6.14 -6.46
CA GLU A 73 -3.71 5.32 -7.59
C GLU A 73 -2.26 4.81 -7.42
N PRO A 74 -1.91 4.13 -6.31
CA PRO A 74 -0.53 3.75 -6.04
C PRO A 74 0.04 2.77 -7.07
N THR A 75 -0.82 2.04 -7.78
CA THR A 75 -0.43 1.05 -8.79
C THR A 75 0.09 1.68 -10.07
N ASN A 76 -0.28 2.93 -10.40
CA ASN A 76 0.14 3.60 -11.62
C ASN A 76 1.62 3.99 -11.64
N ASP A 77 2.20 4.23 -10.48
CA ASP A 77 3.53 4.81 -10.34
C ASP A 77 4.60 3.84 -9.81
N LEU A 78 4.22 2.62 -9.43
CA LEU A 78 5.10 1.64 -8.84
C LEU A 78 5.29 0.43 -9.77
N ASP A 79 6.50 -0.11 -9.81
CA ASP A 79 6.74 -1.42 -10.42
C ASP A 79 6.16 -2.55 -9.56
N ILE A 80 5.95 -3.72 -10.16
CA ILE A 80 5.33 -4.89 -9.51
C ILE A 80 6.08 -5.29 -8.23
N ALA A 81 7.41 -5.21 -8.22
CA ALA A 81 8.21 -5.57 -7.07
C ALA A 81 7.99 -4.60 -5.90
N THR A 82 7.96 -3.29 -6.21
CA THR A 82 7.66 -2.25 -5.22
C THR A 82 6.22 -2.34 -4.71
N LEU A 83 5.26 -2.68 -5.59
CA LEU A 83 3.87 -2.85 -5.21
C LEU A 83 3.69 -3.98 -4.19
N ARG A 84 4.34 -5.12 -4.39
CA ARG A 84 4.34 -6.23 -3.41
C ARG A 84 4.90 -5.81 -2.05
N VAL A 85 6.02 -5.07 -2.04
CA VAL A 85 6.59 -4.56 -0.79
C VAL A 85 5.63 -3.59 -0.09
N LEU A 86 4.91 -2.75 -0.86
CA LEU A 86 3.86 -1.89 -0.32
C LEU A 86 2.71 -2.71 0.27
N GLU A 87 2.21 -3.72 -0.43
CA GLU A 87 1.16 -4.61 0.05
C GLU A 87 1.54 -5.28 1.37
N ASP A 88 2.76 -5.85 1.44
CA ASP A 88 3.28 -6.49 2.65
C ASP A 88 3.40 -5.48 3.81
N PHE A 89 3.82 -4.24 3.53
CA PHE A 89 3.85 -3.18 4.54
C PHE A 89 2.44 -2.80 5.01
N LEU A 90 1.48 -2.70 4.09
CA LEU A 90 0.08 -2.36 4.43
C LEU A 90 -0.58 -3.45 5.28
N ASP A 91 -0.19 -4.71 5.12
CA ASP A 91 -0.67 -5.80 5.98
C ASP A 91 -0.21 -5.65 7.43
N GLU A 92 0.95 -5.07 7.66
CA GLU A 92 1.52 -4.82 8.99
C GLU A 92 1.15 -3.43 9.55
N PHE A 93 0.57 -2.56 8.74
CA PHE A 93 0.30 -1.19 9.12
C PHE A 93 -0.81 -1.10 10.16
N ALA A 94 -0.50 -0.54 11.35
CA ALA A 94 -1.43 -0.45 12.47
C ALA A 94 -2.44 0.71 12.36
N GLY A 95 -2.25 1.62 11.39
CA GLY A 95 -3.10 2.79 11.18
C GLY A 95 -4.27 2.55 10.24
N ILE A 96 -4.96 3.63 9.86
CA ILE A 96 -6.02 3.62 8.87
C ILE A 96 -5.40 3.83 7.49
N VAL A 97 -5.73 2.97 6.52
CA VAL A 97 -5.38 3.15 5.12
C VAL A 97 -6.63 3.50 4.34
N ILE A 98 -6.57 4.60 3.60
CA ILE A 98 -7.59 4.99 2.63
C ILE A 98 -6.92 4.95 1.27
N THR A 99 -7.41 4.11 0.36
CA THR A 99 -6.87 4.02 -0.98
C THR A 99 -7.92 4.25 -2.04
N VAL A 100 -7.54 4.93 -3.11
CA VAL A 100 -8.28 5.03 -4.37
C VAL A 100 -7.49 4.27 -5.41
N SER A 101 -8.07 3.26 -6.05
CA SER A 101 -7.42 2.49 -7.09
C SER A 101 -8.45 1.85 -8.03
N HIS A 102 -8.03 1.68 -9.29
CA HIS A 102 -8.74 0.89 -10.29
C HIS A 102 -8.20 -0.54 -10.41
N ASP A 103 -7.12 -0.86 -9.71
CA ASP A 103 -6.51 -2.19 -9.70
C ASP A 103 -7.26 -3.11 -8.73
N ARG A 104 -8.06 -4.03 -9.28
CA ARG A 104 -8.89 -4.97 -8.54
C ARG A 104 -8.04 -5.90 -7.66
N TYR A 105 -6.89 -6.37 -8.16
CA TYR A 105 -5.99 -7.27 -7.42
C TYR A 105 -5.39 -6.57 -6.21
N PHE A 106 -4.97 -5.32 -6.38
CA PHE A 106 -4.48 -4.51 -5.28
C PHE A 106 -5.56 -4.29 -4.22
N LEU A 107 -6.80 -3.98 -4.64
CA LEU A 107 -7.92 -3.79 -3.71
C LEU A 107 -8.27 -5.08 -2.97
N ASP A 108 -8.42 -6.21 -3.66
CA ASP A 108 -8.71 -7.51 -3.04
C ASP A 108 -7.63 -7.91 -2.02
N ARG A 109 -6.38 -7.53 -2.29
CA ARG A 109 -5.26 -7.85 -1.42
C ARG A 109 -5.16 -6.95 -0.18
N THR A 110 -5.59 -5.68 -0.30
CA THR A 110 -5.23 -4.65 0.70
C THR A 110 -6.40 -4.09 1.49
N VAL A 111 -7.65 -4.19 1.00
CA VAL A 111 -8.79 -3.53 1.66
C VAL A 111 -9.70 -4.53 2.40
N ASP A 112 -10.32 -4.06 3.48
CA ASP A 112 -11.34 -4.79 4.25
C ASP A 112 -12.73 -4.16 4.09
N ARG A 113 -12.81 -2.98 3.44
CA ARG A 113 -14.05 -2.23 3.23
C ARG A 113 -13.97 -1.40 1.97
N ILE A 114 -15.11 -1.24 1.31
CA ILE A 114 -15.27 -0.39 0.14
C ILE A 114 -16.30 0.70 0.44
N ALA A 115 -15.90 1.96 0.20
CA ALA A 115 -16.81 3.11 0.22
C ALA A 115 -17.16 3.49 -1.22
N ALA A 116 -18.35 3.14 -1.68
CA ALA A 116 -18.83 3.43 -3.02
C ALA A 116 -19.67 4.72 -3.04
N PHE A 117 -19.49 5.52 -4.08
CA PHE A 117 -20.35 6.67 -4.34
C PHE A 117 -21.54 6.22 -5.18
N GLU A 118 -22.72 6.19 -4.57
CA GLU A 118 -23.96 5.74 -5.19
C GLU A 118 -25.07 6.77 -5.01
N ASN A 119 -25.66 7.24 -6.11
CA ASN A 119 -26.76 8.20 -6.12
C ASN A 119 -26.50 9.46 -5.25
N GLY A 120 -25.25 9.95 -5.26
CA GLY A 120 -24.84 11.13 -4.48
C GLY A 120 -24.58 10.87 -2.99
N ASN A 121 -24.61 9.63 -2.54
CA ASN A 121 -24.32 9.20 -1.19
C ASN A 121 -23.08 8.27 -1.15
N ILE A 122 -22.46 8.15 0.02
CA ILE A 122 -21.41 7.17 0.27
C ILE A 122 -22.04 5.95 0.93
N VAL A 123 -21.93 4.79 0.29
CA VAL A 123 -22.36 3.50 0.83
C VAL A 123 -21.11 2.69 1.17
N VAL A 124 -21.03 2.18 2.41
CA VAL A 124 -19.88 1.38 2.86
C VAL A 124 -20.26 -0.10 2.84
N TYR A 125 -19.46 -0.88 2.14
CA TYR A 125 -19.57 -2.34 2.06
C TYR A 125 -18.42 -2.97 2.86
N GLU A 126 -18.73 -3.96 3.68
CA GLU A 126 -17.73 -4.80 4.35
C GLU A 126 -17.24 -5.86 3.37
N GLY A 127 -15.92 -6.05 3.31
CA GLY A 127 -15.23 -7.01 2.46
C GLY A 127 -14.29 -6.36 1.45
N ASP A 128 -13.68 -7.21 0.64
CA ASP A 128 -12.81 -6.82 -0.47
C ASP A 128 -13.59 -6.38 -1.72
N TYR A 129 -12.88 -6.11 -2.81
CA TYR A 129 -13.50 -5.62 -4.03
C TYR A 129 -14.38 -6.72 -4.71
N THR A 130 -13.96 -7.97 -4.66
CA THR A 130 -14.72 -9.10 -5.21
C THR A 130 -16.04 -9.26 -4.45
N GLU A 131 -16.02 -9.25 -3.12
CA GLU A 131 -17.26 -9.31 -2.30
C GLU A 131 -18.17 -8.09 -2.52
N TYR A 132 -17.59 -6.90 -2.74
CA TYR A 132 -18.36 -5.72 -3.09
C TYR A 132 -19.10 -5.89 -4.42
N GLN A 133 -18.44 -6.42 -5.46
CA GLN A 133 -19.08 -6.68 -6.76
C GLN A 133 -20.25 -7.65 -6.63
N GLU A 134 -20.09 -8.73 -5.87
CA GLU A 134 -21.16 -9.68 -5.60
C GLU A 134 -22.36 -9.03 -4.92
N LYS A 135 -22.12 -8.26 -3.86
CA LYS A 135 -23.18 -7.60 -3.08
C LYS A 135 -23.88 -6.48 -3.84
N SER A 136 -23.16 -5.77 -4.71
CA SER A 136 -23.73 -4.68 -5.52
C SER A 136 -24.48 -5.11 -6.76
N GLY A 137 -24.50 -6.44 -7.07
CA GLY A 137 -25.16 -6.98 -8.26
C GLY A 137 -24.48 -6.63 -9.60
N ARG A 138 -23.21 -6.17 -9.55
CA ARG A 138 -22.45 -5.73 -10.74
C ARG A 138 -21.79 -6.87 -11.51
N ILE A 139 -21.76 -8.08 -10.98
CA ILE A 139 -21.14 -9.24 -11.65
C ILE A 139 -21.87 -9.64 -12.94
N GLU A 140 -23.17 -9.38 -13.05
CA GLU A 140 -23.93 -9.71 -14.27
C GLU A 140 -23.70 -8.75 -15.46
N ALA A 141 -23.10 -7.57 -15.22
CA ALA A 141 -22.90 -6.53 -16.24
C ALA A 141 -21.55 -6.60 -16.96
N ASP A 142 -20.52 -7.21 -16.39
CA ASP A 142 -19.15 -7.27 -16.96
C ASP A 142 -18.99 -8.30 -18.09
N SER A 143 -20.06 -9.04 -18.46
CA SER A 143 -20.08 -9.87 -19.68
C SER A 143 -20.48 -9.09 -20.95
N ILE A 144 -20.93 -7.85 -20.82
CA ILE A 144 -21.34 -6.99 -21.95
C ILE A 144 -20.93 -5.55 -21.65
N ASP A 145 -20.02 -5.03 -22.45
CA ASP A 145 -19.56 -3.63 -22.59
C ASP A 145 -18.59 -3.03 -21.56
N SER A 146 -17.39 -2.85 -22.05
CA SER A 146 -16.42 -1.81 -21.67
C SER A 146 -17.06 -0.41 -21.68
N VAL A 147 -16.86 0.32 -20.61
CA VAL A 147 -17.04 1.75 -20.30
C VAL A 147 -18.00 1.99 -19.14
N ASP A 148 -17.50 2.11 -17.92
CA ASP A 148 -17.74 3.31 -17.13
C ASP A 148 -16.77 3.43 -15.94
N SER A 149 -16.18 4.60 -15.80
CA SER A 149 -15.19 4.99 -14.81
C SER A 149 -15.86 5.29 -13.47
N GLY A 150 -15.86 4.33 -12.56
CA GLY A 150 -16.25 4.54 -11.17
C GLY A 150 -15.05 4.52 -10.22
N SER A 151 -14.50 5.67 -9.84
CA SER A 151 -13.51 5.78 -8.76
C SER A 151 -14.17 5.56 -7.41
N GLY A 152 -13.76 4.53 -6.67
CA GLY A 152 -14.20 4.26 -5.30
C GLY A 152 -13.12 4.63 -4.28
N LEU A 153 -13.54 5.10 -3.09
CA LEU A 153 -12.67 5.33 -1.94
C LEU A 153 -12.68 4.08 -1.04
N HIS A 154 -11.52 3.52 -0.75
CA HIS A 154 -11.38 2.26 -0.03
C HIS A 154 -10.73 2.45 1.34
N ILE A 155 -11.24 1.79 2.38
CA ILE A 155 -10.82 2.00 3.77
C ILE A 155 -10.39 0.67 4.40
N LYS A 156 -9.15 0.61 4.88
CA LYS A 156 -8.61 -0.53 5.64
C LYS A 156 -8.63 -0.24 7.15
N LYS A 157 -9.15 -1.16 7.93
CA LYS A 157 -9.05 -1.17 9.40
C LYS A 157 -7.99 -2.16 9.86
N SER A 158 -7.31 -1.86 10.98
CA SER A 158 -6.19 -2.64 11.51
C SER A 158 -6.48 -4.13 11.77
N ASN A 159 -5.53 -4.89 11.55
CA ASN A 159 -5.21 -6.29 11.35
C ASN A 159 -5.47 -7.28 12.50
N GLU A 160 -6.62 -7.34 13.12
CA GLU A 160 -6.84 -8.43 14.11
C GLU A 160 -7.39 -9.73 13.50
N ARG A 161 -8.09 -9.70 12.37
CA ARG A 161 -8.78 -10.88 11.81
C ARG A 161 -8.00 -11.69 10.77
N LYS A 162 -7.02 -11.09 10.07
CA LYS A 162 -6.25 -11.84 9.05
C LYS A 162 -5.22 -12.83 9.62
N LYS A 163 -4.85 -12.74 10.92
CA LYS A 163 -3.97 -13.72 11.55
C LYS A 163 -4.62 -15.10 11.70
N GLU A 164 -5.91 -15.17 12.01
CA GLU A 164 -6.60 -16.44 12.24
C GLU A 164 -6.82 -17.27 10.96
N GLY A 165 -7.07 -16.62 9.82
CA GLY A 165 -7.25 -17.31 8.53
C GLY A 165 -5.95 -17.88 7.93
N ARG A 166 -4.80 -17.27 8.21
CA ARG A 166 -3.49 -17.74 7.72
C ARG A 166 -2.97 -18.98 8.45
N GLU A 167 -3.27 -19.12 9.73
CA GLU A 167 -2.86 -20.31 10.51
C GLU A 167 -3.64 -21.57 10.11
N GLN A 168 -4.88 -21.44 9.65
CA GLN A 168 -5.68 -22.58 9.16
C GLN A 168 -5.22 -23.10 7.81
N TRP A 169 -4.60 -22.27 6.95
CA TRP A 169 -4.12 -22.67 5.63
C TRP A 169 -2.77 -23.39 5.66
N LEU A 170 -1.96 -23.15 6.69
CA LEU A 170 -0.67 -23.82 6.91
C LEU A 170 -0.79 -25.16 7.64
N ALA A 171 -1.98 -25.49 8.14
CA ALA A 171 -2.26 -26.72 8.89
C ALA A 171 -3.05 -27.78 8.07
N SER A 172 -3.37 -27.50 6.81
CA SER A 172 -3.99 -28.43 5.84
C SER A 172 -3.03 -28.76 4.69
#